data_bf74eace38a44926ac5f3a235b3552f4
#
_entry.id   bf74eace38a44926ac5f3a235b3552f4
#
_cell.length_a   1.000
_cell.length_b   1.000
_cell.length_c   1.000
_cell.angle_alpha   90.00
_cell.angle_beta   90.00
_cell.angle_gamma   90.00
#
_symmetry.space_group_name_H-M   'P 1'
#
loop_
_entity.id
_entity.type
_entity.pdbx_description
1 polymer ?
#
loop_
_entity_poly.entity_id
_entity_poly.type
_entity_poly.pdbx_seq_one_letter_code
_entity_poly.pdbx_strand_id
1 'polypeptide(L)'
;MWSKAFRPLLVLIAIAMAACAPSARPSGQSAGSGPAAPVAPSSRPLNMAVKYEVNDLAPKRTGGAASGFTKRAFNASLAVIDSDAAARPYLAEALPQLNTDTWRVFPDGRMETSYKLKPNLTWHDGQPLTADDFVFASEVYGARGLGGTFTSSPQDQIDEVVATDPSTVLIRWRSVYPQAGALVSGLFEPLPRHILEGPFAAYQQDPGALDSFLSLPFWTTRYVGAGPYKVERWEAGSSLEGSAFAGHALGQPRIGRLVIHFIPDENTVMTNLLAGSVELAGDTSIRYEHAAVIARQWGSDGVILRQPGTRHWIFMQFRREILKTPALLDLRVRRAIASAIDREPINDALFDGNGFMADQFVPPQMPYATEVDRAVTHYPFDPRAVSQYMTDAGFTRDGAGFFVDAAGTRFRPQFQADGSQIFVREMEVIQGTWSRVGIDMEPHVLPTTIGNVNENRTTFPGMYASSTGISELQLDIFSSAQIATAARNWAGVNRGGWENADFDRWWRAFNSTLDRTERNQQVIEMMKVVTDQLPGIMLFFNITPEAHVAALRGPTLQTPETLVNWNMHEWEWRS
;
A
#
# COMPACT_ATOMS: atom_id res chain seq x y z
N MET A 1 63.53 -51.76 -10.42
CA MET A 1 63.36 -53.23 -10.43
C MET A 1 62.01 -53.56 -10.99
N TRP A 2 61.98 -54.18 -12.15
CA TRP A 2 61.00 -55.05 -12.80
C TRP A 2 59.58 -54.51 -12.98
N SER A 3 59.17 -54.04 -14.15
CA SER A 3 58.95 -54.56 -15.53
C SER A 3 57.95 -55.71 -15.62
N LYS A 4 56.85 -55.46 -16.44
CA LYS A 4 56.26 -56.23 -17.58
C LYS A 4 54.81 -55.82 -17.73
N ALA A 5 54.35 -55.10 -18.73
CA ALA A 5 54.12 -55.38 -20.14
C ALA A 5 53.32 -56.68 -20.43
N PHE A 6 52.05 -56.48 -20.96
CA PHE A 6 51.57 -57.30 -22.08
C PHE A 6 50.35 -56.62 -22.78
N ARG A 7 50.50 -56.46 -24.06
CA ARG A 7 49.48 -56.14 -25.12
C ARG A 7 49.17 -57.44 -25.83
N PRO A 8 48.32 -57.45 -26.90
CA PRO A 8 46.97 -56.96 -27.21
C PRO A 8 46.10 -58.10 -27.76
N LEU A 9 44.79 -57.83 -28.05
CA LEU A 9 44.07 -58.61 -29.08
C LEU A 9 43.09 -57.74 -29.86
N LEU A 10 43.41 -57.52 -31.13
CA LEU A 10 42.58 -56.97 -32.19
C LEU A 10 41.63 -58.05 -32.67
N VAL A 11 40.34 -57.74 -32.84
CA VAL A 11 39.43 -58.44 -33.72
C VAL A 11 38.76 -57.43 -34.63
N LEU A 12 39.14 -57.52 -35.92
CA LEU A 12 38.49 -56.87 -37.05
C LEU A 12 37.22 -57.69 -37.40
N ILE A 13 36.08 -57.04 -37.62
CA ILE A 13 34.99 -57.55 -38.43
C ILE A 13 34.49 -56.47 -39.38
N ALA A 14 34.31 -56.89 -40.60
CA ALA A 14 34.23 -56.13 -41.83
C ALA A 14 32.88 -55.40 -42.09
N ILE A 15 33.00 -54.43 -42.93
CA ILE A 15 32.09 -53.54 -43.61
C ILE A 15 31.04 -54.30 -44.42
N ALA A 16 29.77 -53.87 -44.33
CA ALA A 16 28.79 -54.00 -45.39
C ALA A 16 28.15 -52.64 -45.68
N MET A 17 28.52 -52.02 -46.79
CA MET A 17 27.84 -50.88 -47.36
C MET A 17 26.56 -51.31 -48.03
N ALA A 18 25.45 -50.70 -47.64
CA ALA A 18 24.22 -50.72 -48.49
C ALA A 18 23.83 -49.24 -48.72
N ALA A 19 23.96 -48.82 -49.96
CA ALA A 19 23.51 -47.55 -50.47
C ALA A 19 21.96 -47.61 -50.63
N CYS A 20 21.25 -46.63 -50.03
CA CYS A 20 19.89 -46.32 -50.37
C CYS A 20 19.71 -44.83 -50.57
N ALA A 21 19.04 -44.48 -51.65
CA ALA A 21 18.77 -43.15 -52.18
C ALA A 21 17.91 -42.27 -51.25
N PRO A 22 17.92 -40.93 -51.39
CA PRO A 22 17.14 -40.03 -50.53
C PRO A 22 15.65 -40.03 -50.93
N SER A 23 14.78 -40.48 -50.03
CA SER A 23 13.33 -40.23 -50.11
C SER A 23 13.02 -38.81 -49.66
N ALA A 24 12.30 -38.08 -50.52
CA ALA A 24 11.78 -36.75 -50.23
C ALA A 24 10.89 -36.78 -48.97
N ARG A 25 11.20 -35.92 -48.01
CA ARG A 25 10.31 -35.63 -46.85
C ARG A 25 9.11 -34.83 -47.35
N PRO A 26 7.87 -35.15 -46.94
CA PRO A 26 6.75 -34.27 -47.11
C PRO A 26 6.97 -33.05 -46.20
N SER A 27 6.73 -31.83 -46.71
CA SER A 27 6.67 -30.58 -45.98
C SER A 27 5.68 -30.71 -44.81
N GLY A 28 6.23 -30.79 -43.58
CA GLY A 28 5.41 -30.80 -42.38
C GLY A 28 4.67 -29.47 -42.21
N GLN A 29 3.37 -29.57 -42.17
CA GLN A 29 2.49 -28.54 -41.63
C GLN A 29 3.02 -28.11 -40.25
N SER A 30 3.23 -26.80 -40.07
CA SER A 30 3.42 -26.20 -38.78
C SER A 30 2.21 -26.57 -37.90
N ALA A 31 2.43 -27.41 -36.92
CA ALA A 31 1.46 -27.64 -35.85
C ALA A 31 1.21 -26.29 -35.19
N GLY A 32 0.03 -25.74 -35.38
CA GLY A 32 -0.45 -24.60 -34.62
C GLY A 32 -0.33 -24.94 -33.14
N SER A 33 0.28 -24.05 -32.38
CA SER A 33 0.30 -24.11 -30.93
C SER A 33 -1.14 -24.02 -30.44
N GLY A 34 -1.76 -25.16 -30.21
CA GLY A 34 -3.00 -25.23 -29.44
C GLY A 34 -2.77 -24.65 -28.02
N PRO A 35 -3.80 -24.16 -27.37
CA PRO A 35 -3.66 -23.65 -26.00
C PRO A 35 -3.03 -24.77 -25.14
N ALA A 36 -1.96 -24.40 -24.41
CA ALA A 36 -1.27 -25.32 -23.52
C ALA A 36 -2.29 -25.89 -22.51
N ALA A 37 -2.27 -27.21 -22.31
CA ALA A 37 -3.13 -27.84 -21.33
C ALA A 37 -2.92 -27.20 -19.96
N PRO A 38 -3.97 -27.03 -19.14
CA PRO A 38 -3.85 -26.48 -17.81
C PRO A 38 -2.82 -27.27 -17.00
N VAL A 39 -1.79 -26.59 -16.49
CA VAL A 39 -0.79 -27.21 -15.63
C VAL A 39 -1.46 -27.50 -14.29
N ALA A 40 -1.42 -28.77 -13.84
CA ALA A 40 -1.98 -29.12 -12.52
C ALA A 40 -1.27 -28.32 -11.41
N PRO A 41 -2.01 -27.78 -10.44
CA PRO A 41 -1.41 -27.04 -9.33
C PRO A 41 -0.38 -27.87 -8.56
N SER A 42 0.69 -27.23 -8.11
CA SER A 42 1.70 -27.88 -7.26
C SER A 42 1.06 -28.40 -5.97
N SER A 43 1.40 -29.63 -5.58
CA SER A 43 0.97 -30.20 -4.29
C SER A 43 1.75 -29.61 -3.10
N ARG A 44 2.91 -29.00 -3.33
CA ARG A 44 3.68 -28.30 -2.29
C ARG A 44 2.91 -27.05 -1.84
N PRO A 45 2.54 -26.93 -0.56
CA PRO A 45 1.87 -25.74 -0.06
C PRO A 45 2.82 -24.53 -0.07
N LEU A 46 2.25 -23.33 -0.03
CA LEU A 46 2.96 -22.10 0.27
C LEU A 46 2.61 -21.69 1.70
N ASN A 47 3.60 -21.66 2.57
CA ASN A 47 3.48 -21.15 3.94
C ASN A 47 3.92 -19.68 3.97
N MET A 48 3.00 -18.80 4.35
CA MET A 48 3.26 -17.37 4.44
C MET A 48 3.09 -16.90 5.89
N ALA A 49 3.87 -15.93 6.30
CA ALA A 49 3.67 -15.22 7.57
C ALA A 49 3.10 -13.83 7.31
N VAL A 50 2.10 -13.46 8.10
CA VAL A 50 1.60 -12.09 8.25
C VAL A 50 1.60 -11.73 9.75
N LYS A 51 1.73 -10.43 10.03
CA LYS A 51 1.84 -9.97 11.42
C LYS A 51 0.55 -10.10 12.22
N TYR A 52 -0.58 -9.81 11.57
CA TYR A 52 -1.87 -9.73 12.24
C TYR A 52 -2.88 -10.68 11.65
N GLU A 53 -3.65 -11.33 12.52
CA GLU A 53 -4.88 -12.00 12.11
C GLU A 53 -5.92 -10.97 11.68
N VAL A 54 -6.62 -11.26 10.58
CA VAL A 54 -7.76 -10.45 10.16
C VAL A 54 -8.97 -10.75 11.04
N ASN A 55 -9.79 -9.75 11.34
CA ASN A 55 -11.02 -9.96 12.11
C ASN A 55 -12.07 -10.73 11.32
N ASP A 56 -12.07 -10.56 10.01
CA ASP A 56 -12.99 -11.18 9.05
C ASP A 56 -12.44 -11.05 7.63
N LEU A 57 -13.07 -11.73 6.67
CA LEU A 57 -12.73 -11.66 5.25
C LEU A 57 -13.65 -10.72 4.44
N ALA A 58 -14.59 -10.02 5.07
CA ALA A 58 -15.43 -9.06 4.38
C ALA A 58 -14.60 -7.96 3.70
N PRO A 59 -14.76 -7.71 2.39
CA PRO A 59 -13.84 -6.87 1.62
C PRO A 59 -13.70 -5.45 2.17
N LYS A 60 -14.83 -4.79 2.44
CA LYS A 60 -14.90 -3.37 2.85
C LYS A 60 -15.00 -3.15 4.36
N ARG A 61 -15.06 -4.20 5.17
CA ARG A 61 -15.24 -4.04 6.62
C ARG A 61 -14.04 -3.33 7.24
N THR A 62 -14.33 -2.29 8.02
CA THR A 62 -13.32 -1.51 8.74
C THR A 62 -12.80 -2.28 9.96
N GLY A 63 -11.56 -2.02 10.32
CA GLY A 63 -10.91 -2.61 11.49
C GLY A 63 -9.93 -3.74 11.14
N GLY A 64 -8.90 -3.83 11.95
CA GLY A 64 -7.75 -4.72 11.75
C GLY A 64 -6.63 -4.06 10.95
N ALA A 65 -5.41 -4.13 11.50
CA ALA A 65 -4.22 -3.73 10.77
C ALA A 65 -3.93 -4.76 9.67
N ALA A 66 -3.43 -4.29 8.52
CA ALA A 66 -2.85 -5.14 7.49
C ALA A 66 -3.79 -6.19 6.85
N SER A 67 -5.10 -5.91 6.81
CA SER A 67 -6.08 -6.88 6.32
C SER A 67 -6.10 -7.05 4.79
N GLY A 68 -5.59 -6.08 4.01
CA GLY A 68 -5.67 -6.08 2.55
C GLY A 68 -4.93 -7.25 1.91
N PHE A 69 -3.77 -7.62 2.43
CA PHE A 69 -2.98 -8.74 1.94
C PHE A 69 -3.74 -10.08 2.08
N THR A 70 -4.19 -10.40 3.29
CA THR A 70 -4.94 -11.64 3.55
C THR A 70 -6.27 -11.67 2.80
N LYS A 71 -7.04 -10.57 2.84
CA LYS A 71 -8.35 -10.51 2.18
C LYS A 71 -8.27 -10.72 0.67
N ARG A 72 -7.22 -10.23 0.00
CA ARG A 72 -7.03 -10.40 -1.45
C ARG A 72 -6.90 -11.87 -1.87
N ALA A 73 -6.37 -12.75 -1.01
CA ALA A 73 -6.30 -14.17 -1.30
C ALA A 73 -7.68 -14.82 -1.50
N PHE A 74 -8.74 -14.24 -0.92
CA PHE A 74 -10.08 -14.82 -0.89
C PHE A 74 -11.14 -13.97 -1.61
N ASN A 75 -10.80 -12.74 -2.00
CA ASN A 75 -11.71 -11.79 -2.64
C ASN A 75 -11.26 -11.42 -4.05
N ALA A 76 -12.23 -10.99 -4.87
CA ALA A 76 -12.02 -10.46 -6.20
C ALA A 76 -12.79 -9.15 -6.37
N SER A 77 -12.21 -8.21 -7.11
CA SER A 77 -12.78 -6.91 -7.44
C SER A 77 -12.94 -6.74 -8.95
N LEU A 78 -13.56 -5.65 -9.41
CA LEU A 78 -13.72 -5.39 -10.84
C LEU A 78 -12.38 -5.17 -11.54
N ALA A 79 -11.42 -4.57 -10.85
CA ALA A 79 -10.07 -4.28 -11.34
C ALA A 79 -9.00 -4.67 -10.32
N VAL A 80 -7.76 -4.80 -10.76
CA VAL A 80 -6.55 -4.99 -9.93
C VAL A 80 -5.48 -4.00 -10.38
N ILE A 81 -4.64 -3.53 -9.47
CA ILE A 81 -3.44 -2.75 -9.81
C ILE A 81 -2.28 -3.72 -9.97
N ASP A 82 -1.59 -3.66 -11.09
CA ASP A 82 -0.40 -4.47 -11.37
C ASP A 82 0.89 -3.84 -10.82
N SER A 83 2.03 -4.51 -11.06
CA SER A 83 3.34 -4.01 -10.61
C SER A 83 3.76 -2.66 -11.20
N ASP A 84 3.18 -2.25 -12.33
CA ASP A 84 3.49 -0.98 -13.00
C ASP A 84 2.53 0.15 -12.59
N ALA A 85 1.76 -0.04 -11.50
CA ALA A 85 0.67 0.83 -11.05
C ALA A 85 -0.45 0.99 -12.09
N ALA A 86 -0.55 0.10 -13.05
CA ALA A 86 -1.60 0.12 -14.05
C ALA A 86 -2.82 -0.68 -13.60
N ALA A 87 -4.00 -0.10 -13.74
CA ALA A 87 -5.23 -0.82 -13.49
C ALA A 87 -5.49 -1.85 -14.61
N ARG A 88 -5.77 -3.09 -14.22
CA ARG A 88 -6.10 -4.21 -15.11
C ARG A 88 -7.49 -4.76 -14.81
N PRO A 89 -8.23 -5.23 -15.82
CA PRO A 89 -9.50 -5.90 -15.58
C PRO A 89 -9.31 -7.18 -14.75
N TYR A 90 -10.15 -7.39 -13.72
CA TYR A 90 -10.13 -8.62 -12.92
C TYR A 90 -11.42 -9.40 -13.11
N LEU A 91 -12.53 -9.07 -12.43
CA LEU A 91 -13.85 -9.66 -12.73
C LEU A 91 -14.45 -9.07 -14.01
N ALA A 92 -14.10 -7.84 -14.36
CA ALA A 92 -14.54 -7.20 -15.60
C ALA A 92 -13.80 -7.75 -16.84
N GLU A 93 -14.47 -7.77 -18.00
CA GLU A 93 -13.84 -8.06 -19.30
C GLU A 93 -12.88 -6.96 -19.71
N ALA A 94 -13.27 -5.71 -19.49
CA ALA A 94 -12.50 -4.49 -19.76
C ALA A 94 -12.85 -3.42 -18.73
N LEU A 95 -11.95 -2.44 -18.56
CA LEU A 95 -12.21 -1.27 -17.73
C LEU A 95 -12.99 -0.21 -18.52
N PRO A 96 -13.90 0.55 -17.86
CA PRO A 96 -14.60 1.66 -18.49
C PRO A 96 -13.64 2.68 -19.09
N GLN A 97 -13.98 3.20 -20.27
CA GLN A 97 -13.21 4.21 -20.98
C GLN A 97 -13.94 5.54 -20.96
N LEU A 98 -13.29 6.58 -20.47
CA LEU A 98 -13.84 7.92 -20.38
C LEU A 98 -14.29 8.42 -21.77
N ASN A 99 -15.44 9.10 -21.82
CA ASN A 99 -16.07 9.64 -23.03
C ASN A 99 -16.53 8.56 -24.04
N THR A 100 -16.82 7.36 -23.54
CA THR A 100 -17.45 6.27 -24.31
C THR A 100 -18.78 5.86 -23.67
N ASP A 101 -19.46 4.88 -24.27
CA ASP A 101 -20.68 4.29 -23.69
C ASP A 101 -20.44 3.58 -22.34
N THR A 102 -19.17 3.27 -22.03
CA THR A 102 -18.81 2.61 -20.77
C THR A 102 -18.49 3.60 -19.65
N TRP A 103 -18.21 4.88 -19.99
CA TRP A 103 -17.99 5.93 -18.98
C TRP A 103 -18.46 7.29 -19.51
N ARG A 104 -19.61 7.72 -19.06
CA ARG A 104 -20.27 8.98 -19.44
C ARG A 104 -20.22 9.99 -18.29
N VAL A 105 -19.96 11.23 -18.62
CA VAL A 105 -20.05 12.38 -17.71
C VAL A 105 -21.14 13.30 -18.22
N PHE A 106 -22.07 13.69 -17.34
CA PHE A 106 -23.19 14.57 -17.67
C PHE A 106 -22.86 16.05 -17.36
N PRO A 107 -23.52 17.00 -18.02
CA PRO A 107 -23.25 18.43 -17.79
C PRO A 107 -23.48 18.92 -16.36
N ASP A 108 -24.32 18.20 -15.59
CA ASP A 108 -24.60 18.49 -14.18
C ASP A 108 -23.58 17.89 -13.19
N GLY A 109 -22.52 17.24 -13.70
CA GLY A 109 -21.45 16.63 -12.92
C GLY A 109 -21.74 15.21 -12.44
N ARG A 110 -22.93 14.67 -12.69
CA ARG A 110 -23.20 13.24 -12.52
C ARG A 110 -22.44 12.43 -13.57
N MET A 111 -22.24 11.14 -13.31
CA MET A 111 -21.64 10.25 -14.29
C MET A 111 -22.13 8.82 -14.17
N GLU A 112 -21.88 8.04 -15.20
CA GLU A 112 -22.17 6.60 -15.24
C GLU A 112 -20.92 5.83 -15.66
N THR A 113 -20.69 4.69 -15.02
CA THR A 113 -19.69 3.70 -15.48
C THR A 113 -20.36 2.35 -15.62
N SER A 114 -20.06 1.65 -16.71
CA SER A 114 -20.58 0.33 -17.01
C SER A 114 -19.43 -0.69 -17.06
N TYR A 115 -19.56 -1.76 -16.28
CA TYR A 115 -18.62 -2.87 -16.24
C TYR A 115 -19.28 -4.13 -16.78
N LYS A 116 -18.74 -4.69 -17.85
CA LYS A 116 -19.14 -6.01 -18.34
C LYS A 116 -18.29 -7.07 -17.63
N LEU A 117 -18.94 -8.00 -16.96
CA LEU A 117 -18.29 -9.11 -16.25
C LEU A 117 -17.80 -10.17 -17.24
N LYS A 118 -16.69 -10.83 -16.92
CA LYS A 118 -16.20 -12.00 -17.65
C LYS A 118 -17.25 -13.12 -17.67
N PRO A 119 -17.27 -13.96 -18.70
CA PRO A 119 -18.19 -15.08 -18.75
C PRO A 119 -17.85 -16.15 -17.70
N ASN A 120 -18.87 -16.91 -17.28
CA ASN A 120 -18.74 -18.07 -16.41
C ASN A 120 -18.07 -17.80 -15.04
N LEU A 121 -18.21 -16.58 -14.50
CA LEU A 121 -17.77 -16.30 -13.14
C LEU A 121 -18.59 -17.11 -12.14
N THR A 122 -17.91 -17.66 -11.14
CA THR A 122 -18.55 -18.38 -10.04
C THR A 122 -17.97 -17.96 -8.70
N TRP A 123 -18.76 -18.07 -7.67
CA TRP A 123 -18.32 -18.04 -6.29
C TRP A 123 -17.55 -19.32 -5.92
N HIS A 124 -16.86 -19.33 -4.78
CA HIS A 124 -16.09 -20.49 -4.29
C HIS A 124 -16.95 -21.76 -4.09
N ASP A 125 -18.25 -21.63 -3.89
CA ASP A 125 -19.22 -22.72 -3.76
C ASP A 125 -19.80 -23.20 -5.12
N GLY A 126 -19.37 -22.58 -6.22
CA GLY A 126 -19.78 -22.92 -7.57
C GLY A 126 -21.06 -22.23 -8.04
N GLN A 127 -21.73 -21.42 -7.22
CA GLN A 127 -22.87 -20.62 -7.66
C GLN A 127 -22.41 -19.52 -8.63
N PRO A 128 -23.23 -19.16 -9.65
CA PRO A 128 -22.89 -18.08 -10.58
C PRO A 128 -22.67 -16.74 -9.83
N LEU A 129 -21.61 -16.01 -10.20
CA LEU A 129 -21.39 -14.63 -9.81
C LEU A 129 -21.91 -13.73 -10.93
N THR A 130 -22.86 -12.86 -10.61
CA THR A 130 -23.59 -12.02 -11.58
C THR A 130 -23.59 -10.55 -11.16
N ALA A 131 -24.13 -9.68 -12.02
CA ALA A 131 -24.31 -8.28 -11.74
C ALA A 131 -25.24 -8.03 -10.54
N ASP A 132 -26.18 -8.94 -10.24
CA ASP A 132 -27.06 -8.84 -9.07
C ASP A 132 -26.31 -8.92 -7.74
N ASP A 133 -25.15 -9.59 -7.70
CA ASP A 133 -24.29 -9.64 -6.50
C ASP A 133 -23.66 -8.28 -6.20
N PHE A 134 -23.42 -7.46 -7.22
CA PHE A 134 -22.94 -6.07 -7.06
C PHE A 134 -24.07 -5.13 -6.63
N VAL A 135 -25.30 -5.32 -7.15
CA VAL A 135 -26.49 -4.58 -6.70
C VAL A 135 -26.70 -4.85 -5.22
N PHE A 136 -26.72 -6.13 -4.84
CA PHE A 136 -26.87 -6.55 -3.44
C PHE A 136 -25.73 -6.00 -2.55
N ALA A 137 -24.48 -6.04 -3.01
CA ALA A 137 -23.36 -5.47 -2.28
C ALA A 137 -23.55 -3.97 -2.01
N SER A 138 -24.06 -3.21 -3.00
CA SER A 138 -24.37 -1.79 -2.85
C SER A 138 -25.45 -1.54 -1.79
N GLU A 139 -26.48 -2.37 -1.72
CA GLU A 139 -27.52 -2.30 -0.70
C GLU A 139 -26.94 -2.53 0.71
N VAL A 140 -26.10 -3.55 0.87
CA VAL A 140 -25.44 -3.88 2.15
C VAL A 140 -24.50 -2.75 2.58
N TYR A 141 -23.61 -2.30 1.69
CA TYR A 141 -22.63 -1.25 2.01
C TYR A 141 -23.27 0.11 2.28
N GLY A 142 -24.41 0.41 1.65
CA GLY A 142 -25.17 1.65 1.83
C GLY A 142 -26.19 1.60 2.98
N ALA A 143 -26.37 0.46 3.64
CA ALA A 143 -27.41 0.30 4.65
C ALA A 143 -27.19 1.21 5.87
N ARG A 144 -28.24 1.93 6.28
CA ARG A 144 -28.22 2.71 7.53
C ARG A 144 -27.98 1.78 8.71
N GLY A 145 -27.15 2.20 9.65
CA GLY A 145 -26.74 1.39 10.81
C GLY A 145 -25.51 0.53 10.58
N LEU A 146 -25.13 0.22 9.32
CA LEU A 146 -23.83 -0.37 8.99
C LEU A 146 -22.74 0.69 8.76
N GLY A 147 -23.09 1.98 8.81
CA GLY A 147 -22.16 3.10 8.72
C GLY A 147 -21.08 3.00 9.81
N GLY A 148 -19.80 3.07 9.40
CA GLY A 148 -18.66 2.82 10.29
C GLY A 148 -18.22 1.35 10.37
N THR A 149 -19.09 0.40 9.98
CA THR A 149 -18.72 -1.02 9.86
C THR A 149 -18.00 -1.30 8.54
N PHE A 150 -18.49 -0.70 7.46
CA PHE A 150 -17.84 -0.72 6.14
C PHE A 150 -17.27 0.65 5.80
N THR A 151 -16.22 0.68 4.97
CA THR A 151 -15.67 1.94 4.46
C THR A 151 -16.73 2.65 3.60
N SER A 152 -16.93 3.96 3.83
CA SER A 152 -17.95 4.74 3.13
C SER A 152 -17.62 4.96 1.65
N SER A 153 -16.36 5.15 1.32
CA SER A 153 -15.92 5.35 -0.07
C SER A 153 -15.86 4.02 -0.84
N PRO A 154 -16.34 3.99 -2.09
CA PRO A 154 -17.00 5.07 -2.83
C PRO A 154 -18.53 5.10 -2.63
N GLN A 155 -19.09 4.35 -1.68
CA GLN A 155 -20.54 4.16 -1.51
C GLN A 155 -21.28 5.49 -1.31
N ASP A 156 -20.68 6.45 -0.63
CA ASP A 156 -21.19 7.81 -0.44
C ASP A 156 -21.26 8.62 -1.74
N GLN A 157 -20.51 8.23 -2.78
CA GLN A 157 -20.50 8.83 -4.10
C GLN A 157 -21.44 8.11 -5.10
N ILE A 158 -21.88 6.88 -4.77
CA ILE A 158 -22.78 6.09 -5.60
C ILE A 158 -24.21 6.54 -5.37
N ASP A 159 -24.94 6.84 -6.44
CA ASP A 159 -26.37 7.11 -6.44
C ASP A 159 -27.16 5.80 -6.55
N GLU A 160 -26.81 4.96 -7.52
CA GLU A 160 -27.46 3.70 -7.79
C GLU A 160 -26.52 2.70 -8.45
N VAL A 161 -26.71 1.41 -8.17
CA VAL A 161 -26.09 0.29 -8.88
C VAL A 161 -27.20 -0.54 -9.52
N VAL A 162 -27.08 -0.82 -10.82
CA VAL A 162 -28.11 -1.52 -11.59
C VAL A 162 -27.48 -2.69 -12.35
N ALA A 163 -28.08 -3.87 -12.29
CA ALA A 163 -27.82 -4.96 -13.22
C ALA A 163 -28.68 -4.74 -14.48
N THR A 164 -28.06 -4.29 -15.58
CA THR A 164 -28.79 -4.11 -16.86
C THR A 164 -29.04 -5.44 -17.56
N ASP A 165 -28.21 -6.41 -17.29
CA ASP A 165 -28.32 -7.82 -17.60
C ASP A 165 -27.46 -8.63 -16.61
N PRO A 166 -27.51 -9.97 -16.57
CA PRO A 166 -26.76 -10.75 -15.59
C PRO A 166 -25.24 -10.55 -15.60
N SER A 167 -24.68 -9.96 -16.66
CA SER A 167 -23.24 -9.76 -16.85
C SER A 167 -22.83 -8.29 -16.85
N THR A 168 -23.75 -7.32 -16.72
CA THR A 168 -23.41 -5.90 -16.84
C THR A 168 -23.85 -5.12 -15.62
N VAL A 169 -22.85 -4.54 -14.92
CA VAL A 169 -23.02 -3.67 -13.76
C VAL A 169 -22.94 -2.23 -14.20
N LEU A 170 -24.04 -1.48 -14.11
CA LEU A 170 -24.09 -0.04 -14.32
C LEU A 170 -24.08 0.67 -12.97
N ILE A 171 -23.10 1.57 -12.77
CA ILE A 171 -22.98 2.38 -11.56
C ILE A 171 -23.27 3.84 -11.92
N ARG A 172 -24.27 4.44 -11.27
CA ARG A 172 -24.58 5.86 -11.35
C ARG A 172 -23.93 6.59 -10.18
N TRP A 173 -23.22 7.66 -10.48
CA TRP A 173 -22.45 8.43 -9.52
C TRP A 173 -23.11 9.81 -9.34
N ARG A 174 -23.19 10.26 -8.07
CA ARG A 174 -23.74 11.59 -7.71
C ARG A 174 -22.88 12.73 -8.18
N SER A 175 -21.57 12.49 -8.28
CA SER A 175 -20.57 13.47 -8.67
C SER A 175 -19.41 12.77 -9.37
N VAL A 176 -18.48 13.54 -9.90
CA VAL A 176 -17.24 13.02 -10.47
C VAL A 176 -16.46 12.23 -9.42
N TYR A 177 -16.12 10.99 -9.75
CA TYR A 177 -15.32 10.10 -8.93
C TYR A 177 -14.18 9.51 -9.78
N PRO A 178 -12.93 10.00 -9.63
CA PRO A 178 -11.81 9.61 -10.52
C PRO A 178 -11.46 8.13 -10.52
N GLN A 179 -11.70 7.41 -9.41
CA GLN A 179 -11.43 5.97 -9.33
C GLN A 179 -12.57 5.12 -9.94
N ALA A 180 -13.64 5.73 -10.45
CA ALA A 180 -14.79 5.00 -11.00
C ALA A 180 -14.45 4.11 -12.20
N GLY A 181 -13.35 4.39 -12.91
CA GLY A 181 -12.86 3.57 -14.03
C GLY A 181 -12.09 2.31 -13.61
N ALA A 182 -11.70 2.20 -12.33
CA ALA A 182 -10.90 1.08 -11.83
C ALA A 182 -11.24 0.78 -10.37
N LEU A 183 -12.37 0.10 -10.14
CA LEU A 183 -12.80 -0.29 -8.80
C LEU A 183 -12.01 -1.52 -8.33
N VAL A 184 -10.90 -1.23 -7.65
CA VAL A 184 -9.97 -2.22 -7.10
C VAL A 184 -10.39 -2.70 -5.72
N SER A 185 -9.64 -3.64 -5.15
CA SER A 185 -9.88 -4.21 -3.82
C SER A 185 -10.02 -3.13 -2.75
N GLY A 186 -11.04 -3.27 -1.90
CA GLY A 186 -11.41 -2.33 -0.84
C GLY A 186 -12.33 -1.19 -1.31
N LEU A 187 -12.55 -1.03 -2.63
CA LEU A 187 -13.46 -0.01 -3.15
C LEU A 187 -14.87 -0.57 -3.36
N PHE A 188 -15.03 -1.57 -4.20
CA PHE A 188 -16.35 -2.11 -4.50
C PHE A 188 -16.26 -3.56 -4.97
N GLU A 189 -16.38 -4.51 -4.04
CA GLU A 189 -16.44 -5.93 -4.33
C GLU A 189 -17.88 -6.46 -4.23
N PRO A 190 -18.22 -7.51 -4.98
CA PRO A 190 -19.53 -8.15 -4.87
C PRO A 190 -19.68 -8.91 -3.55
N LEU A 191 -20.92 -9.14 -3.13
CA LEU A 191 -21.27 -10.00 -2.01
C LEU A 191 -22.22 -11.11 -2.50
N PRO A 192 -22.05 -12.39 -2.05
CA PRO A 192 -22.86 -13.50 -2.49
C PRO A 192 -24.32 -13.37 -2.01
N ARG A 193 -25.16 -12.85 -2.88
CA ARG A 193 -26.59 -12.60 -2.60
C ARG A 193 -27.29 -13.86 -2.09
N HIS A 194 -27.02 -15.01 -2.72
CA HIS A 194 -27.63 -16.30 -2.37
C HIS A 194 -27.37 -16.76 -0.93
N ILE A 195 -26.32 -16.22 -0.27
CA ILE A 195 -25.98 -16.54 1.13
C ILE A 195 -26.50 -15.44 2.07
N LEU A 196 -26.34 -14.18 1.67
CA LEU A 196 -26.49 -13.04 2.60
C LEU A 196 -27.86 -12.36 2.53
N GLU A 197 -28.66 -12.58 1.47
CA GLU A 197 -29.96 -11.90 1.29
C GLU A 197 -30.91 -12.15 2.47
N GLY A 198 -31.07 -13.41 2.88
CA GLY A 198 -31.92 -13.75 4.02
C GLY A 198 -31.50 -13.10 5.35
N PRO A 199 -30.25 -13.30 5.78
CA PRO A 199 -29.71 -12.62 6.97
C PRO A 199 -29.77 -11.10 6.91
N PHE A 200 -29.52 -10.50 5.74
CA PHE A 200 -29.60 -9.05 5.55
C PHE A 200 -31.04 -8.53 5.63
N ALA A 201 -32.00 -9.24 5.03
CA ALA A 201 -33.43 -8.91 5.15
C ALA A 201 -33.91 -8.99 6.60
N ALA A 202 -33.45 -9.97 7.38
CA ALA A 202 -33.75 -10.07 8.82
C ALA A 202 -33.20 -8.85 9.58
N TYR A 203 -31.96 -8.42 9.29
CA TYR A 203 -31.38 -7.20 9.86
C TYR A 203 -32.17 -5.93 9.46
N GLN A 204 -32.61 -5.82 8.21
CA GLN A 204 -33.41 -4.67 7.76
C GLN A 204 -34.76 -4.57 8.48
N GLN A 205 -35.38 -5.71 8.83
CA GLN A 205 -36.64 -5.77 9.58
C GLN A 205 -36.46 -5.48 11.07
N ASP A 206 -35.35 -5.90 11.65
CA ASP A 206 -34.97 -5.66 13.05
C ASP A 206 -33.52 -5.14 13.13
N PRO A 207 -33.32 -3.80 13.21
CA PRO A 207 -31.99 -3.22 13.40
C PRO A 207 -31.26 -3.72 14.67
N GLY A 208 -31.97 -4.27 15.66
CA GLY A 208 -31.37 -4.93 16.82
C GLY A 208 -30.63 -6.23 16.47
N ALA A 209 -30.85 -6.81 15.28
CA ALA A 209 -30.14 -7.96 14.76
C ALA A 209 -28.78 -7.64 14.12
N LEU A 210 -28.26 -6.43 14.27
CA LEU A 210 -26.94 -6.02 13.73
C LEU A 210 -25.82 -6.97 14.10
N ASP A 211 -25.67 -7.27 15.39
CA ASP A 211 -24.61 -8.16 15.87
C ASP A 211 -24.77 -9.58 15.31
N SER A 212 -26.02 -10.05 15.14
CA SER A 212 -26.30 -11.34 14.52
C SER A 212 -25.86 -11.39 13.06
N PHE A 213 -26.09 -10.33 12.29
CA PHE A 213 -25.62 -10.22 10.90
C PHE A 213 -24.09 -10.14 10.83
N LEU A 214 -23.47 -9.32 11.67
CA LEU A 214 -22.02 -9.11 11.66
C LEU A 214 -21.21 -10.28 12.21
N SER A 215 -21.84 -11.15 13.02
CA SER A 215 -21.21 -12.35 13.59
C SER A 215 -21.49 -13.63 12.81
N LEU A 216 -22.10 -13.55 11.63
CA LEU A 216 -22.31 -14.73 10.79
C LEU A 216 -20.99 -15.47 10.54
N PRO A 217 -20.95 -16.80 10.65
CA PRO A 217 -19.77 -17.60 10.29
C PRO A 217 -19.32 -17.40 8.84
N PHE A 218 -20.20 -16.88 7.99
CA PHE A 218 -19.87 -16.44 6.62
C PHE A 218 -18.71 -15.44 6.60
N TRP A 219 -18.63 -14.50 7.50
CA TRP A 219 -17.57 -13.49 7.49
C TRP A 219 -16.18 -14.03 7.86
N THR A 220 -16.13 -15.28 8.35
CA THR A 220 -14.92 -15.91 8.87
C THR A 220 -14.75 -17.35 8.32
N THR A 221 -15.02 -18.36 9.14
CA THR A 221 -14.71 -19.78 8.88
C THR A 221 -15.50 -20.42 7.73
N ARG A 222 -16.63 -19.83 7.33
CA ARG A 222 -17.46 -20.30 6.21
C ARG A 222 -17.48 -19.28 5.06
N TYR A 223 -16.39 -18.56 4.90
CA TYR A 223 -16.31 -17.52 3.88
C TYR A 223 -16.41 -18.09 2.47
N VAL A 224 -17.28 -17.51 1.66
CA VAL A 224 -17.45 -17.79 0.24
C VAL A 224 -17.13 -16.49 -0.51
N GLY A 225 -15.99 -16.44 -1.17
CA GLY A 225 -15.54 -15.33 -1.99
C GLY A 225 -15.39 -15.72 -3.46
N ALA A 226 -14.64 -14.90 -4.22
CA ALA A 226 -14.33 -15.14 -5.63
C ALA A 226 -12.83 -14.96 -5.92
N GLY A 227 -12.00 -14.90 -4.89
CA GLY A 227 -10.55 -14.77 -5.00
C GLY A 227 -9.85 -16.04 -5.47
N PRO A 228 -8.51 -15.99 -5.58
CA PRO A 228 -7.72 -17.13 -6.07
C PRO A 228 -7.77 -18.37 -5.16
N TYR A 229 -8.06 -18.21 -3.88
CA TYR A 229 -8.13 -19.33 -2.93
C TYR A 229 -9.46 -19.37 -2.20
N LYS A 230 -9.97 -20.58 -1.92
CA LYS A 230 -11.12 -20.86 -1.07
C LYS A 230 -10.66 -21.12 0.34
N VAL A 231 -11.39 -20.62 1.35
CA VAL A 231 -11.15 -20.97 2.75
C VAL A 231 -11.44 -22.44 2.99
N GLU A 232 -10.48 -23.16 3.54
CA GLU A 232 -10.61 -24.56 3.96
C GLU A 232 -10.66 -24.66 5.49
N ARG A 233 -9.80 -23.91 6.18
CA ARG A 233 -9.68 -23.96 7.63
C ARG A 233 -9.19 -22.63 8.17
N TRP A 234 -9.78 -22.18 9.23
CA TRP A 234 -9.33 -21.02 9.99
C TRP A 234 -9.17 -21.40 11.46
N GLU A 235 -7.94 -21.39 11.94
CA GLU A 235 -7.59 -21.58 13.36
C GLU A 235 -7.27 -20.21 13.96
N ALA A 236 -8.21 -19.68 14.75
CA ALA A 236 -8.08 -18.37 15.37
C ALA A 236 -6.78 -18.25 16.18
N GLY A 237 -6.07 -17.16 16.00
CA GLY A 237 -4.77 -16.89 16.62
C GLY A 237 -3.59 -17.67 16.03
N SER A 238 -3.81 -18.53 15.04
CA SER A 238 -2.77 -19.41 14.48
C SER A 238 -2.62 -19.27 12.97
N SER A 239 -3.64 -19.71 12.18
CA SER A 239 -3.50 -19.76 10.74
C SER A 239 -4.82 -19.77 9.97
N LEU A 240 -4.73 -19.40 8.71
CA LEU A 240 -5.80 -19.49 7.71
C LEU A 240 -5.32 -20.29 6.51
N GLU A 241 -6.01 -21.37 6.18
CA GLU A 241 -5.68 -22.26 5.06
C GLU A 241 -6.64 -22.05 3.91
N GLY A 242 -6.10 -22.06 2.68
CA GLY A 242 -6.86 -21.96 1.45
C GLY A 242 -6.46 -23.01 0.42
N SER A 243 -7.42 -23.48 -0.36
CA SER A 243 -7.20 -24.30 -1.54
C SER A 243 -7.38 -23.48 -2.82
N ALA A 244 -6.59 -23.78 -3.85
CA ALA A 244 -6.66 -23.10 -5.14
C ALA A 244 -8.06 -23.21 -5.76
N PHE A 245 -8.62 -22.10 -6.20
CA PHE A 245 -9.93 -22.05 -6.82
C PHE A 245 -9.82 -22.20 -8.33
N ALA A 246 -10.33 -23.32 -8.87
CA ALA A 246 -10.27 -23.62 -10.31
C ALA A 246 -11.08 -22.62 -11.17
N GLY A 247 -12.14 -22.02 -10.60
CA GLY A 247 -12.99 -21.02 -11.26
C GLY A 247 -12.48 -19.57 -11.13
N HIS A 248 -11.24 -19.34 -10.66
CA HIS A 248 -10.69 -18.00 -10.50
C HIS A 248 -10.64 -17.22 -11.82
N ALA A 249 -11.09 -15.96 -11.79
CA ALA A 249 -11.32 -15.11 -12.97
C ALA A 249 -10.07 -14.81 -13.82
N LEU A 250 -8.86 -14.91 -13.24
CA LEU A 250 -7.57 -14.71 -13.93
C LEU A 250 -6.84 -16.03 -14.21
N GLY A 251 -7.48 -17.17 -14.00
CA GLY A 251 -6.92 -18.50 -14.16
C GLY A 251 -6.65 -19.19 -12.83
N GLN A 252 -6.66 -20.52 -12.86
CA GLN A 252 -6.44 -21.34 -11.67
C GLN A 252 -5.05 -21.08 -11.06
N PRO A 253 -4.94 -20.85 -9.73
CA PRO A 253 -3.64 -20.73 -9.06
C PRO A 253 -2.76 -21.96 -9.30
N ARG A 254 -1.46 -21.71 -9.57
CA ARG A 254 -0.48 -22.77 -9.82
C ARG A 254 0.00 -23.45 -8.53
N ILE A 255 -0.18 -22.83 -7.37
CA ILE A 255 0.07 -23.40 -6.05
C ILE A 255 -1.25 -23.89 -5.48
N GLY A 256 -1.36 -25.21 -5.21
CA GLY A 256 -2.63 -25.83 -4.85
C GLY A 256 -3.13 -25.51 -3.45
N ARG A 257 -2.24 -25.18 -2.51
CA ARG A 257 -2.57 -24.91 -1.10
C ARG A 257 -1.77 -23.73 -0.56
N LEU A 258 -2.48 -22.85 0.12
CA LEU A 258 -1.94 -21.69 0.83
C LEU A 258 -2.15 -21.87 2.33
N VAL A 259 -1.14 -21.55 3.14
CA VAL A 259 -1.24 -21.47 4.60
C VAL A 259 -0.71 -20.12 5.04
N ILE A 260 -1.55 -19.29 5.63
CA ILE A 260 -1.20 -17.98 6.15
C ILE A 260 -1.09 -18.09 7.68
N HIS A 261 0.10 -17.96 8.21
CA HIS A 261 0.41 -17.98 9.64
C HIS A 261 0.33 -16.58 10.23
N PHE A 262 -0.36 -16.43 11.37
CA PHE A 262 -0.45 -15.17 12.11
C PHE A 262 0.67 -15.13 13.15
N ILE A 263 1.74 -14.40 12.88
CA ILE A 263 2.93 -14.35 13.73
C ILE A 263 3.23 -12.89 14.11
N PRO A 264 2.79 -12.44 15.30
CA PRO A 264 2.95 -11.03 15.71
C PRO A 264 4.39 -10.58 15.96
N ASP A 265 5.27 -11.50 16.33
CA ASP A 265 6.68 -11.21 16.65
C ASP A 265 7.58 -11.35 15.42
N GLU A 266 8.22 -10.26 15.02
CA GLU A 266 9.04 -10.20 13.80
C GLU A 266 10.31 -11.07 13.89
N ASN A 267 10.89 -11.29 15.07
CA ASN A 267 12.05 -12.20 15.25
C ASN A 267 11.63 -13.65 15.02
N THR A 268 10.41 -14.01 15.47
CA THR A 268 9.83 -15.32 15.21
C THR A 268 9.60 -15.52 13.70
N VAL A 269 9.07 -14.52 12.98
CA VAL A 269 8.94 -14.59 11.52
C VAL A 269 10.29 -14.78 10.85
N MET A 270 11.30 -13.99 11.22
CA MET A 270 12.67 -14.13 10.70
C MET A 270 13.23 -15.53 10.93
N THR A 271 13.06 -16.06 12.15
CA THR A 271 13.55 -17.41 12.49
C THR A 271 12.87 -18.49 11.64
N ASN A 272 11.56 -18.40 11.45
CA ASN A 272 10.78 -19.33 10.63
C ASN A 272 11.17 -19.27 9.15
N LEU A 273 11.44 -18.08 8.61
CA LEU A 273 11.96 -17.92 7.25
C LEU A 273 13.33 -18.59 7.09
N LEU A 274 14.25 -18.35 8.02
CA LEU A 274 15.59 -18.93 7.98
C LEU A 274 15.59 -20.45 8.19
N ALA A 275 14.62 -20.97 8.93
CA ALA A 275 14.41 -22.42 9.14
C ALA A 275 13.65 -23.08 7.97
N GLY A 276 13.10 -22.31 7.02
CA GLY A 276 12.31 -22.82 5.89
C GLY A 276 10.92 -23.35 6.26
N SER A 277 10.40 -23.02 7.45
CA SER A 277 9.02 -23.35 7.86
C SER A 277 7.99 -22.33 7.32
N VAL A 278 8.46 -21.16 6.92
CA VAL A 278 7.73 -20.12 6.19
C VAL A 278 8.54 -19.78 4.95
N GLU A 279 7.88 -19.66 3.81
CA GLU A 279 8.53 -19.36 2.53
C GLU A 279 8.35 -17.91 2.08
N LEU A 280 7.36 -17.18 2.64
CA LEU A 280 7.13 -15.77 2.37
C LEU A 280 6.71 -15.02 3.63
N ALA A 281 7.37 -13.91 3.90
CA ALA A 281 6.95 -12.92 4.90
C ALA A 281 6.39 -11.70 4.17
N GLY A 282 5.10 -11.44 4.37
CA GLY A 282 4.38 -10.31 3.78
C GLY A 282 3.74 -9.44 4.85
N ASP A 283 3.09 -8.35 4.39
CA ASP A 283 2.19 -7.56 5.22
C ASP A 283 2.80 -7.03 6.52
N THR A 284 3.92 -6.33 6.43
CA THR A 284 4.62 -5.73 7.58
C THR A 284 5.09 -6.72 8.66
N SER A 285 5.15 -8.01 8.35
CA SER A 285 5.57 -9.06 9.29
C SER A 285 7.07 -9.04 9.62
N ILE A 286 7.88 -8.30 8.85
CA ILE A 286 9.29 -8.02 9.13
C ILE A 286 9.60 -6.53 8.92
N ARG A 287 10.62 -6.04 9.59
CA ARG A 287 11.17 -4.68 9.43
C ARG A 287 12.48 -4.71 8.68
N TYR A 288 13.03 -3.52 8.39
CA TYR A 288 14.28 -3.38 7.64
C TYR A 288 15.43 -4.18 8.28
N GLU A 289 15.61 -4.09 9.60
CA GLU A 289 16.68 -4.80 10.31
C GLU A 289 16.59 -6.34 10.18
N HIS A 290 15.36 -6.91 10.21
CA HIS A 290 15.15 -8.33 9.97
C HIS A 290 15.46 -8.72 8.54
N ALA A 291 15.00 -7.93 7.57
CA ALA A 291 15.28 -8.15 6.15
C ALA A 291 16.77 -8.09 5.84
N ALA A 292 17.52 -7.20 6.49
CA ALA A 292 18.97 -7.12 6.36
C ALA A 292 19.69 -8.37 6.89
N VAL A 293 19.21 -8.96 8.00
CA VAL A 293 19.73 -10.24 8.54
C VAL A 293 19.41 -11.38 7.58
N ILE A 294 18.14 -11.49 7.14
CA ILE A 294 17.70 -12.53 6.21
C ILE A 294 18.52 -12.48 4.91
N ALA A 295 18.70 -11.29 4.33
CA ALA A 295 19.47 -11.10 3.10
C ALA A 295 20.91 -11.61 3.23
N ARG A 296 21.57 -11.34 4.36
CA ARG A 296 22.94 -11.82 4.62
C ARG A 296 23.01 -13.34 4.76
N GLN A 297 22.00 -13.97 5.37
CA GLN A 297 21.99 -15.41 5.60
C GLN A 297 21.56 -16.21 4.39
N TRP A 298 20.58 -15.70 3.64
CA TRP A 298 20.08 -16.38 2.45
C TRP A 298 20.99 -16.23 1.23
N GLY A 299 21.69 -15.08 1.07
CA GLY A 299 22.46 -14.81 -0.13
C GLY A 299 21.59 -14.93 -1.38
N SER A 300 21.88 -15.92 -2.24
CA SER A 300 21.12 -16.22 -3.47
C SER A 300 19.86 -17.06 -3.24
N ASP A 301 19.65 -17.62 -2.05
CA ASP A 301 18.55 -18.54 -1.77
C ASP A 301 17.26 -17.82 -1.42
N GLY A 302 17.28 -16.50 -1.32
CA GLY A 302 16.13 -15.68 -1.06
C GLY A 302 16.10 -14.37 -1.81
N VAL A 303 14.94 -13.73 -1.79
CA VAL A 303 14.66 -12.42 -2.39
C VAL A 303 14.12 -11.50 -1.31
N ILE A 304 14.68 -10.30 -1.23
CA ILE A 304 14.12 -9.22 -0.41
C ILE A 304 13.53 -8.18 -1.35
N LEU A 305 12.22 -8.01 -1.27
CA LEU A 305 11.49 -6.95 -1.95
C LEU A 305 11.47 -5.73 -1.03
N ARG A 306 11.90 -4.59 -1.54
CA ARG A 306 11.94 -3.32 -0.78
C ARG A 306 11.09 -2.29 -1.49
N GLN A 307 10.17 -1.69 -0.77
CA GLN A 307 9.34 -0.61 -1.28
C GLN A 307 9.21 0.50 -0.24
N PRO A 308 8.96 1.74 -0.66
CA PRO A 308 8.50 2.77 0.25
C PRO A 308 7.13 2.39 0.79
N GLY A 309 6.97 2.41 2.11
CA GLY A 309 5.74 2.02 2.79
C GLY A 309 4.98 3.22 3.35
N THR A 310 5.58 3.99 4.23
CA THR A 310 4.96 5.17 4.83
C THR A 310 5.85 6.39 4.67
N ARG A 311 5.24 7.56 4.49
CA ARG A 311 5.93 8.85 4.60
C ARG A 311 6.29 9.10 6.06
N HIS A 312 7.49 9.59 6.32
CA HIS A 312 7.92 10.13 7.61
C HIS A 312 8.28 11.60 7.47
N TRP A 313 7.65 12.45 8.26
CA TRP A 313 7.83 13.90 8.18
C TRP A 313 7.60 14.58 9.52
N ILE A 314 7.99 15.83 9.60
CA ILE A 314 7.77 16.70 10.75
C ILE A 314 6.62 17.65 10.44
N PHE A 315 5.53 17.64 11.21
CA PHE A 315 4.52 18.69 11.20
C PHE A 315 5.00 19.94 11.91
N MET A 316 4.63 21.10 11.40
CA MET A 316 4.71 22.39 12.08
C MET A 316 3.36 22.76 12.69
N GLN A 317 3.35 23.36 13.87
CA GLN A 317 2.15 23.91 14.51
C GLN A 317 1.86 25.32 13.99
N PHE A 318 0.65 25.54 13.48
CA PHE A 318 0.18 26.84 13.00
C PHE A 318 -0.86 27.50 13.90
N ARG A 319 -1.45 26.77 14.85
CA ARG A 319 -2.42 27.32 15.81
C ARG A 319 -1.71 28.13 16.86
N ARG A 320 -1.96 29.44 16.84
CA ARG A 320 -1.28 30.41 17.74
C ARG A 320 -1.56 30.15 19.22
N GLU A 321 -2.76 29.65 19.53
CA GLU A 321 -3.20 29.32 20.89
C GLU A 321 -2.50 28.09 21.49
N ILE A 322 -1.90 27.26 20.66
CA ILE A 322 -1.18 26.05 21.09
C ILE A 322 0.33 26.25 21.00
N LEU A 323 0.78 27.04 20.06
CA LEU A 323 2.18 27.22 19.70
C LEU A 323 2.98 27.94 20.79
N LYS A 324 4.01 27.27 21.36
CA LYS A 324 4.92 27.88 22.36
C LYS A 324 6.12 28.61 21.76
N THR A 325 6.45 28.31 20.50
CA THR A 325 7.57 28.91 19.78
C THR A 325 7.05 29.68 18.55
N PRO A 326 6.55 30.93 18.72
CA PRO A 326 5.91 31.70 17.64
C PRO A 326 6.78 31.92 16.41
N ALA A 327 8.11 31.88 16.56
CA ALA A 327 9.05 31.94 15.44
C ALA A 327 8.83 30.89 14.35
N LEU A 328 8.23 29.76 14.68
CA LEU A 328 7.87 28.73 13.68
C LEU A 328 6.84 29.21 12.64
N LEU A 329 6.11 30.30 12.91
CA LEU A 329 5.21 30.92 11.94
C LEU A 329 5.96 31.75 10.88
N ASP A 330 7.23 32.11 11.14
CA ASP A 330 8.08 32.76 10.14
C ASP A 330 8.61 31.74 9.13
N LEU A 331 8.34 31.95 7.85
CA LEU A 331 8.79 31.07 6.79
C LEU A 331 10.32 30.93 6.72
N ARG A 332 11.05 31.99 7.07
CA ARG A 332 12.53 31.97 7.12
C ARG A 332 13.01 30.97 8.17
N VAL A 333 12.38 30.94 9.35
CA VAL A 333 12.67 29.96 10.39
C VAL A 333 12.37 28.53 9.92
N ARG A 334 11.23 28.30 9.25
CA ARG A 334 10.91 26.98 8.70
C ARG A 334 11.91 26.54 7.63
N ARG A 335 12.37 27.48 6.78
CA ARG A 335 13.45 27.22 5.78
C ARG A 335 14.78 26.88 6.46
N ALA A 336 15.12 27.58 7.57
CA ALA A 336 16.29 27.23 8.36
C ALA A 336 16.20 25.82 8.91
N ILE A 337 15.05 25.43 9.48
CA ILE A 337 14.80 24.09 10.00
C ILE A 337 14.90 23.05 8.87
N ALA A 338 14.30 23.29 7.71
CA ALA A 338 14.36 22.38 6.56
C ALA A 338 15.80 22.17 6.06
N SER A 339 16.60 23.27 5.97
CA SER A 339 18.01 23.22 5.60
C SER A 339 18.92 22.62 6.70
N ALA A 340 18.42 22.48 7.92
CA ALA A 340 19.12 21.83 9.04
C ALA A 340 18.95 20.32 9.06
N ILE A 341 18.09 19.75 8.22
CA ILE A 341 17.87 18.30 8.13
C ILE A 341 19.00 17.66 7.31
N ASP A 342 19.89 16.98 8.01
CA ASP A 342 20.89 16.11 7.39
C ASP A 342 20.29 14.69 7.26
N ARG A 343 19.99 14.28 6.03
CA ARG A 343 19.31 13.02 5.77
C ARG A 343 20.28 11.83 5.72
N GLU A 344 21.58 12.07 5.52
CA GLU A 344 22.57 10.97 5.50
C GLU A 344 22.69 10.28 6.86
N PRO A 345 22.89 10.96 8.00
CA PRO A 345 22.90 10.31 9.30
C PRO A 345 21.59 9.60 9.67
N ILE A 346 20.43 10.12 9.19
CA ILE A 346 19.13 9.44 9.36
C ILE A 346 19.12 8.14 8.57
N ASN A 347 19.59 8.17 7.31
CA ASN A 347 19.69 7.01 6.43
C ASN A 347 20.61 5.94 7.03
N ASP A 348 21.77 6.34 7.51
CA ASP A 348 22.74 5.42 8.13
C ASP A 348 22.17 4.78 9.40
N ALA A 349 21.57 5.60 10.28
CA ALA A 349 21.06 5.13 11.57
C ALA A 349 19.85 4.20 11.47
N LEU A 350 18.97 4.42 10.49
CA LEU A 350 17.71 3.68 10.35
C LEU A 350 17.77 2.59 9.28
N PHE A 351 18.62 2.74 8.25
CA PHE A 351 18.56 1.91 7.04
C PHE A 351 19.93 1.50 6.51
N ASP A 352 21.00 1.60 7.29
CA ASP A 352 22.36 1.27 6.88
C ASP A 352 22.74 1.88 5.49
N GLY A 353 22.31 3.12 5.23
CA GLY A 353 22.52 3.82 3.96
C GLY A 353 21.60 3.41 2.80
N ASN A 354 20.60 2.53 3.03
CA ASN A 354 19.75 1.98 1.98
C ASN A 354 18.30 2.51 1.98
N GLY A 355 18.03 3.62 2.69
CA GLY A 355 16.69 4.20 2.82
C GLY A 355 16.26 5.02 1.61
N PHE A 356 14.98 5.30 1.54
CA PHE A 356 14.38 6.21 0.56
C PHE A 356 14.28 7.63 1.16
N MET A 357 15.42 8.33 1.21
CA MET A 357 15.45 9.71 1.70
C MET A 357 14.73 10.64 0.74
N ALA A 358 13.96 11.60 1.27
CA ALA A 358 13.18 12.52 0.45
C ALA A 358 12.97 13.87 1.15
N ASP A 359 12.81 14.92 0.36
CA ASP A 359 12.43 16.27 0.83
C ASP A 359 11.09 16.74 0.23
N GLN A 360 10.38 15.83 -0.45
CA GLN A 360 9.04 16.02 -0.98
C GLN A 360 8.18 14.75 -0.76
N PHE A 361 6.83 14.87 -0.89
CA PHE A 361 5.89 13.87 -0.39
C PHE A 361 5.43 12.81 -1.42
N VAL A 362 5.91 12.83 -2.65
CA VAL A 362 5.57 11.85 -3.69
C VAL A 362 6.64 10.75 -3.73
N PRO A 363 6.26 9.46 -3.61
CA PRO A 363 7.23 8.37 -3.68
C PRO A 363 7.99 8.34 -5.01
N PRO A 364 9.28 8.00 -5.00
CA PRO A 364 10.11 8.01 -6.21
C PRO A 364 9.69 7.00 -7.29
N GLN A 365 8.88 5.99 -6.93
CA GLN A 365 8.33 5.00 -7.85
C GLN A 365 7.08 5.46 -8.62
N MET A 366 6.51 6.62 -8.26
CA MET A 366 5.38 7.16 -9.02
C MET A 366 5.82 7.60 -10.41
N PRO A 367 5.03 7.33 -11.46
CA PRO A 367 5.42 7.62 -12.85
C PRO A 367 5.79 9.09 -13.12
N TYR A 368 5.26 10.02 -12.32
CA TYR A 368 5.49 11.46 -12.43
C TYR A 368 6.41 12.04 -11.33
N ALA A 369 7.09 11.17 -10.55
CA ALA A 369 7.95 11.61 -9.43
C ALA A 369 9.09 12.53 -9.90
N THR A 370 9.65 12.26 -11.08
CA THR A 370 10.72 13.09 -11.68
C THR A 370 10.23 14.50 -12.01
N GLU A 371 8.99 14.64 -12.48
CA GLU A 371 8.37 15.94 -12.77
C GLU A 371 8.12 16.72 -11.48
N VAL A 372 7.67 16.04 -10.41
CA VAL A 372 7.53 16.64 -9.07
C VAL A 372 8.90 17.12 -8.59
N ASP A 373 9.91 16.27 -8.62
CA ASP A 373 11.24 16.57 -8.12
C ASP A 373 11.86 17.81 -8.81
N ARG A 374 11.64 17.98 -10.11
CA ARG A 374 12.10 19.16 -10.85
C ARG A 374 11.34 20.45 -10.53
N ALA A 375 10.11 20.34 -10.04
CA ALA A 375 9.20 21.48 -9.88
C ALA A 375 9.19 22.06 -8.46
N VAL A 376 9.60 21.27 -7.46
CA VAL A 376 9.54 21.64 -6.03
C VAL A 376 10.79 22.40 -5.57
N THR A 377 10.64 23.11 -4.45
CA THR A 377 11.78 23.72 -3.78
C THR A 377 12.47 22.69 -2.88
N HIS A 378 13.78 22.49 -3.10
CA HIS A 378 14.62 21.57 -2.33
C HIS A 378 15.35 22.30 -1.20
N TYR A 379 15.51 21.59 -0.09
CA TYR A 379 16.24 22.07 1.09
C TYR A 379 17.35 21.04 1.44
N PRO A 380 18.49 21.07 0.73
CA PRO A 380 19.63 20.26 1.11
C PRO A 380 20.19 20.73 2.46
N PHE A 381 20.88 19.83 3.16
CA PHE A 381 21.58 20.19 4.38
C PHE A 381 22.63 21.27 4.09
N ASP A 382 22.43 22.46 4.63
CA ASP A 382 23.32 23.61 4.44
C ASP A 382 23.40 24.48 5.71
N PRO A 383 24.42 24.31 6.55
CA PRO A 383 24.64 25.12 7.73
C PRO A 383 24.76 26.63 7.48
N ARG A 384 25.19 27.03 6.26
CA ARG A 384 25.29 28.46 5.90
C ARG A 384 23.89 29.02 5.62
N ALA A 385 23.06 28.29 4.89
CA ALA A 385 21.67 28.65 4.66
C ALA A 385 20.90 28.74 5.98
N VAL A 386 21.10 27.79 6.90
CA VAL A 386 20.53 27.84 8.27
C VAL A 386 20.88 29.16 8.95
N SER A 387 22.18 29.51 8.97
CA SER A 387 22.65 30.75 9.62
C SER A 387 22.06 31.99 8.96
N GLN A 388 22.01 32.02 7.63
CA GLN A 388 21.45 33.14 6.87
C GLN A 388 19.95 33.32 7.17
N TYR A 389 19.14 32.25 7.05
CA TYR A 389 17.69 32.33 7.31
C TYR A 389 17.38 32.74 8.75
N MET A 390 18.12 32.21 9.73
CA MET A 390 17.93 32.62 11.14
C MET A 390 18.32 34.08 11.39
N THR A 391 19.43 34.55 10.78
CA THR A 391 19.84 35.95 10.86
C THR A 391 18.80 36.87 10.21
N ASP A 392 18.29 36.51 9.04
CA ASP A 392 17.25 37.27 8.33
C ASP A 392 15.94 37.32 9.14
N ALA A 393 15.68 36.30 9.96
CA ALA A 393 14.56 36.23 10.87
C ALA A 393 14.79 37.00 12.20
N GLY A 394 15.97 37.62 12.37
CA GLY A 394 16.32 38.43 13.52
C GLY A 394 16.98 37.69 14.67
N PHE A 395 17.48 36.49 14.46
CA PHE A 395 18.22 35.71 15.45
C PHE A 395 19.72 35.98 15.37
N THR A 396 20.39 35.93 16.52
CA THR A 396 21.85 35.96 16.65
C THR A 396 22.33 34.71 17.38
N ARG A 397 23.65 34.49 17.51
CA ARG A 397 24.16 33.35 18.27
C ARG A 397 24.60 33.77 19.66
N ASP A 398 24.28 32.93 20.67
CA ASP A 398 24.82 33.08 22.03
C ASP A 398 26.28 32.58 22.11
N GLY A 399 26.90 32.72 23.30
CA GLY A 399 28.27 32.28 23.55
C GLY A 399 28.49 30.76 23.41
N ALA A 400 27.41 29.95 23.40
CA ALA A 400 27.46 28.51 23.18
C ALA A 400 27.17 28.13 21.70
N GLY A 401 26.90 29.13 20.84
CA GLY A 401 26.66 28.94 19.42
C GLY A 401 25.20 28.68 19.02
N PHE A 402 24.25 28.74 19.98
CA PHE A 402 22.81 28.54 19.70
C PHE A 402 22.15 29.86 19.30
N PHE A 403 21.10 29.76 18.49
CA PHE A 403 20.32 30.91 18.07
C PHE A 403 19.48 31.48 19.23
N VAL A 404 19.54 32.81 19.38
CA VAL A 404 18.77 33.57 20.37
C VAL A 404 18.06 34.75 19.68
N ASP A 405 16.89 35.12 20.18
CA ASP A 405 16.15 36.30 19.70
C ASP A 405 16.77 37.60 20.24
N ALA A 406 16.20 38.76 19.90
CA ALA A 406 16.66 40.07 20.33
C ALA A 406 16.60 40.26 21.86
N ALA A 407 15.81 39.48 22.59
CA ALA A 407 15.75 39.48 24.05
C ALA A 407 16.77 38.54 24.70
N GLY A 408 17.56 37.80 23.89
CA GLY A 408 18.49 36.78 24.35
C GLY A 408 17.84 35.44 24.68
N THR A 409 16.57 35.25 24.32
CA THR A 409 15.86 33.99 24.54
C THR A 409 16.28 32.98 23.47
N ARG A 410 16.70 31.80 23.91
CA ARG A 410 17.16 30.76 23.00
C ARG A 410 16.01 30.21 22.15
N PHE A 411 16.23 30.07 20.85
CA PHE A 411 15.31 29.36 19.93
C PHE A 411 15.34 27.86 20.25
N ARG A 412 14.32 27.41 21.01
CA ARG A 412 14.22 26.05 21.52
C ARG A 412 12.82 25.49 21.27
N PRO A 413 12.53 25.15 20.00
CA PRO A 413 11.24 24.57 19.66
C PRO A 413 11.11 23.14 20.23
N GLN A 414 9.93 22.83 20.79
CA GLN A 414 9.61 21.48 21.21
C GLN A 414 9.35 20.59 19.98
N PHE A 415 9.98 19.41 19.95
CA PHE A 415 9.75 18.39 18.97
C PHE A 415 9.15 17.16 19.66
N GLN A 416 7.88 16.89 19.38
CA GLN A 416 7.12 15.80 19.98
C GLN A 416 7.10 14.58 19.06
N ALA A 417 7.19 13.38 19.65
CA ALA A 417 7.01 12.08 18.97
C ALA A 417 6.25 11.10 19.87
N ASP A 418 5.66 10.06 19.29
CA ASP A 418 5.30 8.89 20.07
C ASP A 418 6.54 8.01 20.35
N GLY A 419 6.43 7.14 21.34
CA GLY A 419 7.54 6.29 21.83
C GLY A 419 7.87 5.09 20.94
N SER A 420 7.42 5.04 19.69
CA SER A 420 7.85 4.01 18.76
C SER A 420 9.34 4.17 18.43
N GLN A 421 10.03 3.06 18.35
CA GLN A 421 11.48 3.03 18.22
C GLN A 421 12.01 3.86 17.02
N ILE A 422 11.30 3.82 15.91
CA ILE A 422 11.71 4.56 14.70
C ILE A 422 11.67 6.08 14.92
N PHE A 423 10.62 6.61 15.56
CA PHE A 423 10.51 8.05 15.84
C PHE A 423 11.51 8.53 16.90
N VAL A 424 11.78 7.69 17.91
CA VAL A 424 12.78 8.01 18.93
C VAL A 424 14.16 8.12 18.30
N ARG A 425 14.58 7.14 17.48
CA ARG A 425 15.89 7.18 16.79
C ARG A 425 15.98 8.32 15.78
N GLU A 426 14.92 8.57 15.01
CA GLU A 426 14.81 9.71 14.10
C GLU A 426 15.05 11.03 14.84
N MET A 427 14.35 11.23 15.96
CA MET A 427 14.47 12.44 16.81
C MET A 427 15.88 12.59 17.38
N GLU A 428 16.52 11.54 17.87
CA GLU A 428 17.88 11.55 18.42
C GLU A 428 18.91 12.00 17.38
N VAL A 429 18.82 11.47 16.15
CA VAL A 429 19.70 11.85 15.05
C VAL A 429 19.50 13.32 14.66
N ILE A 430 18.25 13.76 14.54
CA ILE A 430 17.91 15.15 14.21
C ILE A 430 18.41 16.09 15.30
N GLN A 431 18.23 15.76 16.58
CA GLN A 431 18.74 16.56 17.70
C GLN A 431 20.25 16.76 17.61
N GLY A 432 21.00 15.70 17.36
CA GLY A 432 22.45 15.75 17.22
C GLY A 432 22.90 16.66 16.06
N THR A 433 22.21 16.60 14.93
CA THR A 433 22.51 17.44 13.76
C THR A 433 22.16 18.90 14.00
N TRP A 434 20.97 19.17 14.56
CA TRP A 434 20.51 20.53 14.83
C TRP A 434 21.38 21.26 15.86
N SER A 435 21.84 20.57 16.92
CA SER A 435 22.77 21.16 17.89
C SER A 435 24.05 21.67 17.22
N ARG A 436 24.58 20.93 16.24
CA ARG A 436 25.80 21.33 15.50
C ARG A 436 25.60 22.59 14.65
N VAL A 437 24.38 22.85 14.19
CA VAL A 437 24.06 24.06 13.42
C VAL A 437 23.44 25.18 14.26
N GLY A 438 23.35 24.99 15.59
CA GLY A 438 22.94 26.03 16.56
C GLY A 438 21.43 26.08 16.81
N ILE A 439 20.69 25.04 16.47
CA ILE A 439 19.28 24.88 16.84
C ILE A 439 19.20 24.02 18.12
N ASP A 440 18.66 24.58 19.20
CA ASP A 440 18.44 23.88 20.48
C ASP A 440 17.03 23.26 20.47
N MET A 441 16.93 21.97 20.18
CA MET A 441 15.65 21.26 20.14
C MET A 441 15.27 20.72 21.52
N GLU A 442 14.00 20.89 21.93
CA GLU A 442 13.45 20.26 23.12
C GLU A 442 12.73 18.95 22.73
N PRO A 443 13.34 17.77 22.97
CA PRO A 443 12.69 16.50 22.66
C PRO A 443 11.56 16.20 23.65
N HIS A 444 10.43 15.69 23.13
CA HIS A 444 9.28 15.32 23.95
C HIS A 444 8.67 14.01 23.44
N VAL A 445 9.00 12.89 24.09
CA VAL A 445 8.52 11.55 23.71
C VAL A 445 7.35 11.16 24.60
N LEU A 446 6.21 10.87 23.98
CA LEU A 446 5.02 10.36 24.65
C LEU A 446 4.98 8.82 24.56
N PRO A 447 4.56 8.10 25.63
CA PRO A 447 4.25 6.68 25.50
C PRO A 447 3.30 6.43 24.32
N THR A 448 3.49 5.36 23.56
CA THR A 448 2.70 5.07 22.33
C THR A 448 1.19 5.04 22.58
N THR A 449 0.75 4.57 23.73
CA THR A 449 -0.67 4.56 24.13
C THR A 449 -1.28 5.96 24.25
N ILE A 450 -0.48 6.94 24.69
CA ILE A 450 -0.87 8.34 24.84
C ILE A 450 -0.58 9.11 23.56
N GLY A 451 0.57 8.87 22.93
CA GLY A 451 1.01 9.52 21.70
C GLY A 451 0.06 9.29 20.52
N ASN A 452 -0.66 8.17 20.51
CA ASN A 452 -1.64 7.84 19.47
C ASN A 452 -3.05 8.45 19.70
N VAL A 453 -3.29 9.12 20.82
CA VAL A 453 -4.55 9.84 21.04
C VAL A 453 -4.61 11.07 20.12
N ASN A 454 -5.72 11.25 19.41
CA ASN A 454 -5.88 12.30 18.40
C ASN A 454 -5.60 13.71 18.94
N GLU A 455 -6.03 14.00 20.16
CA GLU A 455 -5.75 15.29 20.83
C GLU A 455 -4.25 15.52 20.97
N ASN A 456 -3.51 14.56 21.52
CA ASN A 456 -2.07 14.68 21.75
C ASN A 456 -1.28 14.82 20.43
N ARG A 457 -1.74 14.10 19.37
CA ARG A 457 -1.17 14.23 18.03
C ARG A 457 -1.46 15.55 17.34
N THR A 458 -2.33 16.38 17.90
CA THR A 458 -2.80 17.63 17.30
C THR A 458 -2.41 18.86 18.13
N THR A 459 -2.33 18.72 19.47
CA THR A 459 -2.05 19.83 20.39
C THR A 459 -0.58 19.97 20.76
N PHE A 460 0.33 19.43 19.94
CA PHE A 460 1.77 19.59 20.11
C PHE A 460 2.18 21.08 20.02
N PRO A 461 3.05 21.56 20.91
CA PRO A 461 3.29 23.01 21.04
C PRO A 461 4.37 23.58 20.09
N GLY A 462 4.93 22.77 19.20
CA GLY A 462 5.98 23.20 18.27
C GLY A 462 5.98 22.37 17.00
N MET A 463 6.62 21.21 17.04
CA MET A 463 6.76 20.27 15.92
C MET A 463 6.34 18.87 16.35
N TYR A 464 5.92 18.03 15.40
CA TYR A 464 5.47 16.67 15.66
C TYR A 464 5.96 15.70 14.59
N ALA A 465 6.65 14.62 15.00
CA ALA A 465 7.03 13.51 14.13
C ALA A 465 5.79 12.70 13.74
N SER A 466 5.57 12.50 12.47
CA SER A 466 4.38 11.86 11.96
C SER A 466 4.67 10.91 10.81
N SER A 467 3.79 9.93 10.63
CA SER A 467 3.81 9.06 9.46
C SER A 467 2.41 8.82 8.91
N THR A 468 2.32 8.57 7.61
CA THR A 468 1.10 8.12 6.94
C THR A 468 1.45 7.25 5.73
N GLY A 469 0.48 6.53 5.19
CA GLY A 469 0.66 5.81 3.93
C GLY A 469 1.06 6.75 2.77
N ILE A 470 1.30 6.16 1.62
CA ILE A 470 1.92 6.85 0.47
C ILE A 470 0.97 7.09 -0.70
N SER A 471 -0.33 6.73 -0.56
CA SER A 471 -1.35 7.04 -1.57
C SER A 471 -1.45 8.55 -1.81
N GLU A 472 -1.78 8.92 -3.05
CA GLU A 472 -2.05 10.32 -3.43
C GLU A 472 -3.21 10.91 -2.62
N LEU A 473 -4.22 10.09 -2.28
CA LEU A 473 -5.37 10.53 -1.48
C LEU A 473 -4.98 10.95 -0.06
N GLN A 474 -3.84 10.49 0.44
CA GLN A 474 -3.32 10.87 1.75
C GLN A 474 -2.52 12.20 1.76
N LEU A 475 -2.49 12.92 0.64
CA LEU A 475 -2.03 14.31 0.61
C LEU A 475 -3.04 15.28 1.25
N ASP A 476 -4.25 14.79 1.58
CA ASP A 476 -5.25 15.51 2.39
C ASP A 476 -4.75 15.95 3.77
N ILE A 477 -3.61 15.40 4.22
CA ILE A 477 -2.89 15.84 5.44
C ILE A 477 -2.57 17.35 5.46
N PHE A 478 -2.62 18.01 4.31
CA PHE A 478 -2.42 19.45 4.18
C PHE A 478 -3.69 20.22 3.82
N SER A 479 -4.82 19.55 3.59
CA SER A 479 -6.08 20.22 3.27
C SER A 479 -6.69 20.91 4.48
N SER A 480 -7.18 22.15 4.29
CA SER A 480 -7.87 22.89 5.34
C SER A 480 -9.14 22.20 5.82
N ALA A 481 -9.82 21.44 4.95
CA ALA A 481 -11.00 20.64 5.29
C ALA A 481 -10.69 19.51 6.30
N GLN A 482 -9.42 19.11 6.42
CA GLN A 482 -8.94 18.05 7.29
C GLN A 482 -8.29 18.57 8.58
N ILE A 483 -8.41 19.86 8.88
CA ILE A 483 -7.90 20.41 10.14
C ILE A 483 -8.63 19.74 11.31
N ALA A 484 -7.83 19.13 12.18
CA ALA A 484 -8.31 18.49 13.39
C ALA A 484 -8.69 19.56 14.45
N THR A 485 -9.90 19.49 15.00
CA THR A 485 -10.43 20.45 15.97
C THR A 485 -11.10 19.75 17.15
N ALA A 486 -11.16 20.42 18.31
CA ALA A 486 -11.85 19.91 19.50
C ALA A 486 -13.33 19.61 19.24
N ALA A 487 -14.03 20.45 18.44
CA ALA A 487 -15.43 20.24 18.06
C ALA A 487 -15.66 18.94 17.27
N ARG A 488 -14.61 18.38 16.67
CA ARG A 488 -14.63 17.10 15.93
C ARG A 488 -13.89 16.00 16.71
N ASN A 489 -13.73 16.11 18.01
CA ASN A 489 -12.92 15.18 18.83
C ASN A 489 -11.50 14.99 18.28
N TRP A 490 -10.92 16.07 17.76
CA TRP A 490 -9.61 16.07 17.12
C TRP A 490 -9.50 15.11 15.91
N ALA A 491 -10.65 14.74 15.31
CA ALA A 491 -10.67 14.02 14.05
C ALA A 491 -10.19 14.95 12.92
N GLY A 492 -9.45 14.36 11.99
CA GLY A 492 -8.80 15.06 10.89
C GLY A 492 -7.30 14.76 10.85
N VAL A 493 -6.73 14.86 9.66
CA VAL A 493 -5.34 14.46 9.40
C VAL A 493 -4.40 15.65 9.25
N ASN A 494 -4.92 16.87 9.02
CA ASN A 494 -4.15 18.11 9.07
C ASN A 494 -3.95 18.52 10.54
N ARG A 495 -2.98 17.90 11.17
CA ARG A 495 -2.73 18.03 12.62
C ARG A 495 -2.06 19.35 12.99
N GLY A 496 -1.29 19.95 12.08
CA GLY A 496 -0.64 21.24 12.28
C GLY A 496 -1.57 22.45 12.22
N GLY A 497 -2.77 22.29 11.64
CA GLY A 497 -3.73 23.39 11.48
C GLY A 497 -3.30 24.42 10.43
N TRP A 498 -2.55 23.99 9.42
CA TRP A 498 -2.17 24.86 8.31
C TRP A 498 -3.33 25.06 7.33
N GLU A 499 -3.51 26.30 6.87
CA GLU A 499 -4.50 26.68 5.88
C GLU A 499 -3.83 27.32 4.68
N ASN A 500 -4.19 26.89 3.48
CA ASN A 500 -3.70 27.47 2.24
C ASN A 500 -4.71 27.32 1.11
N ALA A 501 -5.17 28.46 0.58
CA ALA A 501 -6.21 28.48 -0.46
C ALA A 501 -5.75 27.88 -1.81
N ASP A 502 -4.45 28.00 -2.14
CA ASP A 502 -3.89 27.43 -3.38
C ASP A 502 -3.80 25.91 -3.28
N PHE A 503 -3.31 25.37 -2.14
CA PHE A 503 -3.32 23.94 -1.90
C PHE A 503 -4.75 23.38 -1.98
N ASP A 504 -5.70 24.00 -1.27
CA ASP A 504 -7.10 23.55 -1.26
C ASP A 504 -7.77 23.62 -2.64
N ARG A 505 -7.39 24.61 -3.46
CA ARG A 505 -7.85 24.69 -4.86
C ARG A 505 -7.36 23.51 -5.68
N TRP A 506 -6.06 23.18 -5.60
CA TRP A 506 -5.46 22.06 -6.31
C TRP A 506 -5.96 20.72 -5.79
N TRP A 507 -6.15 20.61 -4.48
CA TRP A 507 -6.73 19.40 -3.86
C TRP A 507 -8.16 19.14 -4.34
N ARG A 508 -9.01 20.16 -4.40
CA ARG A 508 -10.37 20.02 -4.95
C ARG A 508 -10.34 19.66 -6.45
N ALA A 509 -9.49 20.30 -7.22
CA ALA A 509 -9.31 19.98 -8.64
C ALA A 509 -8.88 18.51 -8.81
N PHE A 510 -7.88 18.05 -8.09
CA PHE A 510 -7.40 16.66 -8.09
C PHE A 510 -8.51 15.64 -7.83
N ASN A 511 -9.42 15.92 -6.90
CA ASN A 511 -10.52 15.03 -6.56
C ASN A 511 -11.71 15.10 -7.54
N SER A 512 -11.72 16.08 -8.47
CA SER A 512 -12.79 16.26 -9.46
C SER A 512 -12.33 16.14 -10.90
N THR A 513 -11.04 15.93 -11.15
CA THR A 513 -10.46 15.73 -12.48
C THR A 513 -10.39 14.25 -12.82
N LEU A 514 -10.89 13.86 -13.98
CA LEU A 514 -10.84 12.48 -14.48
C LEU A 514 -9.57 12.19 -15.28
N ASP A 515 -9.05 13.17 -15.99
CA ASP A 515 -7.82 13.00 -16.76
C ASP A 515 -6.60 12.80 -15.87
N ARG A 516 -5.88 11.70 -16.09
CA ARG A 516 -4.74 11.31 -15.25
C ARG A 516 -3.57 12.28 -15.37
N THR A 517 -3.33 12.83 -16.56
CA THR A 517 -2.24 13.77 -16.80
C THR A 517 -2.49 15.10 -16.07
N GLU A 518 -3.74 15.59 -16.13
CA GLU A 518 -4.13 16.78 -15.38
C GLU A 518 -4.04 16.55 -13.87
N ARG A 519 -4.45 15.37 -13.38
CA ARG A 519 -4.30 15.02 -11.95
C ARG A 519 -2.85 14.98 -11.52
N ASN A 520 -1.96 14.42 -12.32
CA ASN A 520 -0.53 14.44 -12.02
C ASN A 520 0.00 15.88 -11.94
N GLN A 521 -0.43 16.77 -12.85
CA GLN A 521 -0.07 18.18 -12.78
C GLN A 521 -0.59 18.86 -11.53
N GLN A 522 -1.80 18.53 -11.09
CA GLN A 522 -2.37 19.06 -9.84
C GLN A 522 -1.59 18.60 -8.61
N VAL A 523 -1.08 17.36 -8.58
CA VAL A 523 -0.17 16.90 -7.53
C VAL A 523 1.13 17.70 -7.54
N ILE A 524 1.71 17.95 -8.72
CA ILE A 524 2.91 18.79 -8.86
C ILE A 524 2.67 20.18 -8.26
N GLU A 525 1.55 20.83 -8.60
CA GLU A 525 1.23 22.15 -8.05
C GLU A 525 1.00 22.13 -6.54
N MET A 526 0.36 21.07 -5.99
CA MET A 526 0.25 20.89 -4.54
C MET A 526 1.61 20.76 -3.87
N MET A 527 2.53 19.98 -4.45
CA MET A 527 3.86 19.78 -3.88
C MET A 527 4.71 21.05 -3.92
N LYS A 528 4.59 21.87 -4.96
CA LYS A 528 5.22 23.22 -4.99
C LYS A 528 4.76 24.07 -3.82
N VAL A 529 3.46 24.15 -3.59
CA VAL A 529 2.91 24.91 -2.46
C VAL A 529 3.42 24.37 -1.12
N VAL A 530 3.45 23.05 -0.95
CA VAL A 530 3.92 22.41 0.31
C VAL A 530 5.40 22.70 0.56
N THR A 531 6.26 22.54 -0.46
CA THR A 531 7.69 22.78 -0.30
C THR A 531 8.04 24.27 -0.16
N ASP A 532 7.28 25.17 -0.80
CA ASP A 532 7.47 26.61 -0.64
C ASP A 532 7.04 27.14 0.72
N GLN A 533 5.96 26.59 1.30
CA GLN A 533 5.36 27.07 2.55
C GLN A 533 5.78 26.26 3.78
N LEU A 534 6.27 25.03 3.60
CA LEU A 534 6.75 24.13 4.66
C LEU A 534 5.75 23.93 5.83
N PRO A 535 4.51 23.49 5.57
CA PRO A 535 3.60 23.06 6.63
C PRO A 535 4.08 21.78 7.30
N GLY A 536 4.92 21.04 6.61
CA GLY A 536 5.64 19.87 7.09
C GLY A 536 6.95 19.69 6.32
N ILE A 537 7.91 19.03 6.93
CA ILE A 537 9.22 18.74 6.34
C ILE A 537 9.34 17.24 6.16
N MET A 538 9.41 16.80 4.91
CA MET A 538 9.61 15.39 4.58
C MET A 538 11.03 14.92 4.95
N LEU A 539 11.14 13.72 5.50
CA LEU A 539 12.40 13.10 5.91
C LEU A 539 12.77 11.92 5.01
N PHE A 540 11.88 10.93 4.96
CA PHE A 540 12.09 9.71 4.19
C PHE A 540 10.78 8.95 3.98
N PHE A 541 10.81 8.01 3.05
CA PHE A 541 9.82 6.93 2.98
C PHE A 541 10.37 5.71 3.73
N ASN A 542 9.64 5.25 4.74
CA ASN A 542 10.03 4.06 5.49
C ASN A 542 10.03 2.83 4.57
N ILE A 543 11.01 1.97 4.72
CA ILE A 543 11.08 0.72 3.97
C ILE A 543 10.10 -0.29 4.56
N THR A 544 9.20 -0.78 3.73
CA THR A 544 8.38 -1.96 4.06
C THR A 544 8.95 -3.14 3.28
N PRO A 545 9.77 -3.99 3.92
CA PRO A 545 10.33 -5.14 3.25
C PRO A 545 9.37 -6.31 3.24
N GLU A 546 9.41 -7.08 2.17
CA GLU A 546 8.87 -8.42 2.10
C GLU A 546 9.99 -9.38 1.70
N ALA A 547 9.93 -10.63 2.15
CA ALA A 547 10.98 -11.60 1.92
C ALA A 547 10.38 -12.92 1.47
N HIS A 548 10.96 -13.55 0.47
CA HIS A 548 10.57 -14.90 0.06
C HIS A 548 11.76 -15.73 -0.41
N VAL A 549 11.63 -17.06 -0.31
CA VAL A 549 12.63 -17.98 -0.82
C VAL A 549 12.78 -17.85 -2.34
N ALA A 550 14.00 -17.95 -2.88
CA ALA A 550 14.26 -17.81 -4.30
C ALA A 550 13.59 -18.91 -5.16
N ALA A 551 13.20 -20.02 -4.53
CA ALA A 551 12.44 -21.10 -5.19
C ALA A 551 11.00 -20.70 -5.54
N LEU A 552 10.41 -19.69 -4.86
CA LEU A 552 9.11 -19.12 -5.20
C LEU A 552 9.30 -18.06 -6.29
N ARG A 553 8.60 -18.23 -7.42
CA ARG A 553 8.54 -17.24 -8.51
C ARG A 553 7.19 -16.53 -8.48
N GLY A 554 7.17 -15.27 -8.90
CA GLY A 554 5.95 -14.50 -9.09
C GLY A 554 5.73 -13.33 -8.16
N PRO A 555 6.13 -13.37 -6.86
CA PRO A 555 6.05 -12.19 -6.02
C PRO A 555 6.84 -11.02 -6.63
N THR A 556 6.16 -9.89 -6.87
CA THR A 556 6.78 -8.68 -7.43
C THR A 556 6.18 -7.45 -6.78
N LEU A 557 7.04 -6.49 -6.47
CA LEU A 557 6.68 -5.17 -5.99
C LEU A 557 7.45 -4.14 -6.80
N GLN A 558 6.75 -3.17 -7.37
CA GLN A 558 7.39 -2.08 -8.10
C GLN A 558 6.83 -0.72 -7.70
N THR A 559 5.57 -0.67 -7.26
CA THR A 559 4.93 0.60 -6.91
C THR A 559 4.24 0.52 -5.54
N PRO A 560 4.13 1.66 -4.86
CA PRO A 560 3.54 1.75 -3.53
C PRO A 560 2.05 1.40 -3.46
N GLU A 561 1.34 1.41 -4.57
CA GLU A 561 -0.11 1.15 -4.64
C GLU A 561 -0.42 -0.33 -4.87
N THR A 562 0.61 -1.16 -5.06
CA THR A 562 0.46 -2.58 -5.38
C THR A 562 0.86 -3.44 -4.18
N LEU A 563 0.02 -4.38 -3.80
CA LEU A 563 0.39 -5.44 -2.86
C LEU A 563 1.14 -6.55 -3.61
N VAL A 564 2.14 -7.15 -2.98
CA VAL A 564 2.96 -8.22 -3.59
C VAL A 564 2.12 -9.37 -4.13
N ASN A 565 0.98 -9.64 -3.52
CA ASN A 565 0.10 -10.75 -3.88
C ASN A 565 -0.99 -10.39 -4.93
N TRP A 566 -0.80 -9.32 -5.70
CA TRP A 566 -1.73 -8.93 -6.75
C TRP A 566 -1.90 -10.00 -7.84
N ASN A 567 -0.83 -10.76 -8.12
CA ASN A 567 -0.76 -11.82 -9.13
C ASN A 567 -0.55 -13.21 -8.51
N MET A 568 -0.98 -13.45 -7.26
CA MET A 568 -0.67 -14.71 -6.56
C MET A 568 -1.20 -15.98 -7.25
N HIS A 569 -2.12 -15.86 -8.18
CA HIS A 569 -2.57 -16.99 -9.03
C HIS A 569 -1.49 -17.45 -10.01
N GLU A 570 -0.52 -16.61 -10.34
CA GLU A 570 0.62 -16.91 -11.23
C GLU A 570 1.84 -17.44 -10.47
N TRP A 571 1.83 -17.38 -9.13
CA TRP A 571 2.97 -17.83 -8.34
C TRP A 571 3.22 -19.32 -8.50
N GLU A 572 4.48 -19.68 -8.63
CA GLU A 572 4.86 -21.07 -8.85
C GLU A 572 6.19 -21.43 -8.17
N TRP A 573 6.35 -22.72 -7.88
CA TRP A 573 7.62 -23.24 -7.43
C TRP A 573 8.56 -23.46 -8.61
N ARG A 574 9.82 -23.05 -8.48
CA ARG A 574 10.87 -23.47 -9.41
C ARG A 574 10.97 -24.99 -9.36
N SER A 575 10.94 -25.63 -10.53
CA SER A 575 11.20 -27.05 -10.72
C SER A 575 12.65 -27.41 -10.41
#